data_679df56472ae7b68de2a4a80bf01e504
#
_entry.id   679df56472ae7b68de2a4a80bf01e504
#
_cell.length_a   1.000
_cell.length_b   1.000
_cell.length_c   1.000
_cell.angle_alpha   90.00
_cell.angle_beta   90.00
_cell.angle_gamma   90.00
#
_symmetry.space_group_name_H-M   'P 1'
#
loop_
_entity.id
_entity.type
_entity.pdbx_description
1 polymer ?
#
loop_
_entity_poly.entity_id
_entity_poly.type
_entity_poly.pdbx_seq_one_letter_code
_entity_poly.pdbx_strand_id
1 'polypeptide(L)'
;MNFWLILNIIDWVLFVPVALTVTYMLIFSVTALFSSRTASKKAKQDHIFIVLIPAYKSDKVVMDTVNSILGQAYPQRNFDVVVVSDHQSEMTNMRLAQLPITLLTPNFDKSSKAKSLQYAIMNLPQFKIYDAVVVLDAGNVVDYEFLQEVNEAYDTSGSKVIQCHRIARNNDTPIARLDAIFEEINNSIFRKGHLSVGLSSALNSSGMVFNFQWFKQNILQVRTSVGEEKKLEAMLAHEGIFVDYFEHLHIYDIKSSNSKEFNKQRGQWAYAQLHALVTNIRYLPNAFMNSHYDHIDKIIQWMLIPRSILTKIIVIMSILLPFIFLTLAFKWWLITAIFLFACSLATPNYLVDKNWDKDFLHAPQIIFGGFFSLLRASRENIKEVLANRQIKKFSFFKKKEQ
;
A
#
# COMPACT_ATOMS: atom_id res chain seq x y z
N MET A 1 10.70 -9.35 43.40
CA MET A 1 10.99 -9.81 42.02
C MET A 1 12.30 -9.18 41.58
N ASN A 2 13.35 -9.96 41.23
CA ASN A 2 14.65 -9.39 40.90
C ASN A 2 14.53 -8.45 39.68
N PHE A 3 15.08 -7.25 39.80
CA PHE A 3 15.13 -6.25 38.71
C PHE A 3 15.62 -6.87 37.39
N TRP A 4 16.59 -7.75 37.46
CA TRP A 4 17.12 -8.51 36.33
C TRP A 4 16.10 -9.43 35.64
N LEU A 5 15.23 -10.08 36.42
CA LEU A 5 14.20 -10.93 35.86
C LEU A 5 13.14 -10.09 35.06
N ILE A 6 12.78 -8.92 35.60
CA ILE A 6 11.84 -8.01 34.94
C ILE A 6 12.42 -7.53 33.61
N LEU A 7 13.68 -7.09 33.61
CA LEU A 7 14.35 -6.64 32.39
C LEU A 7 14.44 -7.73 31.32
N ASN A 8 14.79 -8.97 31.73
CA ASN A 8 14.80 -10.09 30.81
C ASN A 8 13.40 -10.37 30.21
N ILE A 9 12.36 -10.33 31.01
CA ILE A 9 11.00 -10.55 30.54
C ILE A 9 10.61 -9.45 29.52
N ILE A 10 10.87 -8.19 29.84
CA ILE A 10 10.57 -7.05 28.93
C ILE A 10 11.35 -7.20 27.62
N ASP A 11 12.63 -7.56 27.70
CA ASP A 11 13.48 -7.78 26.53
C ASP A 11 12.94 -8.90 25.63
N TRP A 12 12.55 -10.05 26.20
CA TRP A 12 11.95 -11.13 25.42
C TRP A 12 10.58 -10.77 24.82
N VAL A 13 9.75 -10.03 25.53
CA VAL A 13 8.45 -9.53 25.02
C VAL A 13 8.65 -8.62 23.81
N LEU A 14 9.71 -7.82 23.78
CA LEU A 14 10.06 -7.00 22.61
C LEU A 14 10.78 -7.80 21.53
N PHE A 15 11.71 -8.67 21.91
CA PHE A 15 12.56 -9.39 20.97
C PHE A 15 11.79 -10.40 20.12
N VAL A 16 10.88 -11.18 20.71
CA VAL A 16 10.15 -12.23 19.96
C VAL A 16 9.34 -11.68 18.78
N PRO A 17 8.50 -10.63 18.92
CA PRO A 17 7.80 -10.06 17.77
C PRO A 17 8.74 -9.48 16.72
N VAL A 18 9.87 -8.87 17.14
CA VAL A 18 10.88 -8.34 16.22
C VAL A 18 11.54 -9.49 15.45
N ALA A 19 11.95 -10.56 16.13
CA ALA A 19 12.58 -11.72 15.52
C ALA A 19 11.62 -12.41 14.52
N LEU A 20 10.36 -12.59 14.89
CA LEU A 20 9.35 -13.14 13.98
C LEU A 20 9.15 -12.27 12.74
N THR A 21 9.08 -10.95 12.91
CA THR A 21 8.94 -10.01 11.77
C THR A 21 10.15 -10.06 10.85
N VAL A 22 11.38 -10.05 11.41
CA VAL A 22 12.62 -10.11 10.62
C VAL A 22 12.76 -11.46 9.91
N THR A 23 12.42 -12.56 10.58
CA THR A 23 12.43 -13.90 9.96
C THR A 23 11.46 -13.99 8.80
N TYR A 24 10.24 -13.46 8.96
CA TYR A 24 9.26 -13.36 7.88
C TYR A 24 9.82 -12.57 6.69
N MET A 25 10.39 -11.39 6.94
CA MET A 25 11.02 -10.58 5.91
C MET A 25 12.14 -11.34 5.19
N LEU A 26 13.00 -12.05 5.92
CA LEU A 26 14.10 -12.83 5.33
C LEU A 26 13.56 -13.93 4.41
N ILE A 27 12.57 -14.71 4.87
CA ILE A 27 11.96 -15.78 4.08
C ILE A 27 11.49 -15.23 2.73
N PHE A 28 10.67 -14.17 2.75
CA PHE A 28 10.10 -13.62 1.52
C PHE A 28 11.09 -12.80 0.69
N SER A 29 12.17 -12.28 1.27
CA SER A 29 13.29 -11.72 0.50
C SER A 29 14.03 -12.81 -0.28
N VAL A 30 14.25 -13.97 0.34
CA VAL A 30 14.89 -15.12 -0.31
C VAL A 30 13.98 -15.70 -1.40
N THR A 31 12.69 -15.91 -1.13
CA THR A 31 11.76 -16.46 -2.11
C THR A 31 11.58 -15.54 -3.32
N ALA A 32 11.69 -14.21 -3.14
CA ALA A 32 11.63 -13.26 -4.23
C ALA A 32 12.74 -13.44 -5.29
N LEU A 33 13.91 -14.00 -4.89
CA LEU A 33 15.01 -14.30 -5.82
C LEU A 33 14.68 -15.43 -6.81
N PHE A 34 13.74 -16.31 -6.43
CA PHE A 34 13.33 -17.48 -7.23
C PHE A 34 12.06 -17.22 -8.06
N SER A 35 11.55 -15.99 -8.06
CA SER A 35 10.39 -15.64 -8.85
C SER A 35 10.70 -15.73 -10.35
N SER A 36 9.98 -16.58 -11.06
CA SER A 36 10.16 -16.85 -12.48
C SER A 36 9.00 -16.34 -13.35
N ARG A 37 8.11 -15.48 -12.82
CA ARG A 37 7.00 -14.97 -13.63
C ARG A 37 7.54 -14.09 -14.76
N THR A 38 7.47 -14.64 -15.95
CA THR A 38 7.80 -13.99 -17.24
C THR A 38 6.69 -12.99 -17.61
N ALA A 39 7.02 -12.11 -18.57
CA ALA A 39 6.05 -11.21 -19.21
C ALA A 39 4.78 -11.94 -19.63
N SER A 40 3.66 -11.24 -19.62
CA SER A 40 2.36 -11.75 -20.04
C SER A 40 2.43 -12.27 -21.48
N LYS A 41 1.67 -13.30 -21.76
CA LYS A 41 1.47 -13.74 -23.14
C LYS A 41 0.55 -12.73 -23.84
N LYS A 42 0.62 -12.70 -25.18
CA LYS A 42 -0.26 -11.85 -25.98
C LYS A 42 -1.72 -12.16 -25.67
N ALA A 43 -2.52 -11.13 -25.39
CA ALA A 43 -3.95 -11.28 -25.10
C ALA A 43 -4.71 -11.86 -26.30
N LYS A 44 -5.77 -12.62 -26.03
CA LYS A 44 -6.67 -13.17 -27.05
C LYS A 44 -7.76 -12.18 -27.43
N GLN A 45 -8.10 -11.27 -26.51
CA GLN A 45 -9.14 -10.26 -26.70
C GLN A 45 -8.73 -8.94 -26.04
N ASP A 46 -9.31 -7.85 -26.55
CA ASP A 46 -9.17 -6.53 -25.96
C ASP A 46 -10.30 -6.31 -24.96
N HIS A 47 -9.96 -6.12 -23.70
CA HIS A 47 -10.91 -5.81 -22.63
C HIS A 47 -11.23 -4.32 -22.59
N ILE A 48 -12.40 -3.98 -22.04
CA ILE A 48 -12.85 -2.61 -21.87
C ILE A 48 -12.52 -2.15 -20.45
N PHE A 49 -11.63 -1.15 -20.34
CA PHE A 49 -11.17 -0.62 -19.07
C PHE A 49 -11.85 0.70 -18.69
N ILE A 50 -12.00 0.91 -17.39
CA ILE A 50 -12.22 2.24 -16.84
C ILE A 50 -11.06 2.61 -15.95
N VAL A 51 -10.44 3.77 -16.19
CA VAL A 51 -9.34 4.30 -15.39
C VAL A 51 -9.88 5.35 -14.43
N LEU A 52 -9.78 5.10 -13.12
CA LEU A 52 -10.25 5.99 -12.08
C LEU A 52 -9.05 6.73 -11.46
N ILE A 53 -9.10 8.06 -11.49
CA ILE A 53 -8.06 8.95 -10.97
C ILE A 53 -8.67 9.84 -9.88
N PRO A 54 -8.61 9.40 -8.59
CA PRO A 54 -8.97 10.26 -7.46
C PRO A 54 -7.91 11.34 -7.26
N ALA A 55 -8.28 12.61 -7.41
CA ALA A 55 -7.39 13.75 -7.39
C ALA A 55 -7.79 14.73 -6.27
N TYR A 56 -7.08 14.72 -5.15
CA TYR A 56 -7.29 15.63 -4.03
C TYR A 56 -6.12 16.61 -3.90
N LYS A 57 -6.38 17.92 -4.13
CA LYS A 57 -5.35 19.00 -4.03
C LYS A 57 -4.06 18.67 -4.78
N SER A 58 -4.18 18.13 -5.98
CA SER A 58 -3.07 17.62 -6.80
C SER A 58 -2.87 18.39 -8.09
N ASP A 59 -3.18 19.70 -8.09
CA ASP A 59 -3.14 20.60 -9.25
C ASP A 59 -1.86 20.49 -10.09
N LYS A 60 -0.72 20.27 -9.43
CA LYS A 60 0.60 20.26 -10.08
C LYS A 60 0.87 18.99 -10.88
N VAL A 61 0.19 17.89 -10.57
CA VAL A 61 0.58 16.55 -11.05
C VAL A 61 -0.53 15.80 -11.77
N VAL A 62 -1.81 16.19 -11.56
CA VAL A 62 -2.95 15.46 -12.14
C VAL A 62 -2.94 15.46 -13.66
N MET A 63 -2.48 16.54 -14.28
CA MET A 63 -2.39 16.65 -15.75
C MET A 63 -1.41 15.64 -16.33
N ASP A 64 -0.26 15.39 -15.66
CA ASP A 64 0.71 14.40 -16.11
C ASP A 64 0.09 13.00 -16.14
N THR A 65 -0.66 12.64 -15.09
CA THR A 65 -1.36 11.36 -15.02
C THR A 65 -2.38 11.21 -16.15
N VAL A 66 -3.24 12.21 -16.32
CA VAL A 66 -4.29 12.17 -17.36
C VAL A 66 -3.67 12.08 -18.75
N ASN A 67 -2.66 12.88 -19.04
CA ASN A 67 -1.98 12.86 -20.35
C ASN A 67 -1.29 11.51 -20.62
N SER A 68 -0.68 10.87 -19.61
CA SER A 68 -0.04 9.56 -19.79
C SER A 68 -1.05 8.45 -20.12
N ILE A 69 -2.28 8.56 -19.60
CA ILE A 69 -3.35 7.60 -19.92
C ILE A 69 -4.02 7.92 -21.25
N LEU A 70 -4.26 9.18 -21.58
CA LEU A 70 -4.85 9.53 -22.88
C LEU A 70 -3.92 9.22 -24.05
N GLY A 71 -2.60 9.18 -23.81
CA GLY A 71 -1.58 8.85 -24.81
C GLY A 71 -1.30 7.35 -24.99
N GLN A 72 -2.13 6.44 -24.47
CA GLN A 72 -1.87 5.00 -24.53
C GLN A 72 -1.97 4.41 -25.94
N ALA A 73 -1.15 3.41 -26.24
CA ALA A 73 -1.19 2.59 -27.47
C ALA A 73 -2.37 1.60 -27.50
N TYR A 74 -3.31 1.73 -26.59
CA TYR A 74 -4.50 0.90 -26.51
C TYR A 74 -5.67 1.54 -27.26
N PRO A 75 -6.58 0.78 -27.91
CA PRO A 75 -7.69 1.36 -28.66
C PRO A 75 -8.55 2.28 -27.78
N GLN A 76 -8.70 3.56 -28.17
CA GLN A 76 -9.41 4.57 -27.38
C GLN A 76 -10.87 4.22 -27.08
N ARG A 77 -11.52 3.44 -27.93
CA ARG A 77 -12.88 2.93 -27.71
C ARG A 77 -12.98 1.92 -26.56
N ASN A 78 -11.84 1.31 -26.17
CA ASN A 78 -11.77 0.25 -25.19
C ASN A 78 -11.35 0.75 -23.80
N PHE A 79 -11.22 2.06 -23.60
CA PHE A 79 -11.03 2.61 -22.25
C PHE A 79 -11.67 3.98 -22.08
N ASP A 80 -12.08 4.26 -20.85
CA ASP A 80 -12.52 5.58 -20.42
C ASP A 80 -11.69 6.06 -19.24
N VAL A 81 -11.56 7.38 -19.11
CA VAL A 81 -10.85 8.02 -18.01
C VAL A 81 -11.83 8.86 -17.19
N VAL A 82 -11.89 8.60 -15.89
CA VAL A 82 -12.69 9.38 -14.94
C VAL A 82 -11.78 10.02 -13.92
N VAL A 83 -11.79 11.34 -13.88
CA VAL A 83 -11.06 12.12 -12.87
C VAL A 83 -12.04 12.64 -11.84
N VAL A 84 -11.82 12.30 -10.57
CA VAL A 84 -12.56 12.87 -9.44
C VAL A 84 -11.75 14.00 -8.85
N SER A 85 -12.09 15.21 -9.26
CA SER A 85 -11.41 16.45 -8.88
C SER A 85 -11.95 16.98 -7.56
N ASP A 86 -11.28 16.65 -6.48
CA ASP A 86 -11.65 17.02 -5.12
C ASP A 86 -10.73 18.15 -4.61
N HIS A 87 -11.28 19.35 -4.39
CA HIS A 87 -10.56 20.55 -3.95
C HIS A 87 -9.38 20.97 -4.87
N GLN A 88 -9.50 20.77 -6.18
CA GLN A 88 -8.58 21.33 -7.17
C GLN A 88 -8.91 22.80 -7.43
N SER A 89 -7.94 23.53 -7.98
CA SER A 89 -8.17 24.91 -8.44
C SER A 89 -9.11 24.94 -9.66
N GLU A 90 -9.82 26.05 -9.81
CA GLU A 90 -10.72 26.27 -10.97
C GLU A 90 -9.92 26.21 -12.28
N MET A 91 -8.70 26.75 -12.32
CA MET A 91 -7.83 26.69 -13.48
C MET A 91 -7.51 25.24 -13.89
N THR A 92 -7.23 24.35 -12.92
CA THR A 92 -6.99 22.92 -13.18
C THR A 92 -8.25 22.26 -13.73
N ASN A 93 -9.41 22.54 -13.13
CA ASN A 93 -10.69 22.00 -13.59
C ASN A 93 -11.02 22.45 -15.03
N MET A 94 -10.77 23.72 -15.37
CA MET A 94 -10.95 24.21 -16.73
C MET A 94 -10.06 23.48 -17.74
N ARG A 95 -8.80 23.21 -17.40
CA ARG A 95 -7.88 22.44 -18.25
C ARG A 95 -8.32 20.99 -18.41
N LEU A 96 -8.71 20.33 -17.31
CA LEU A 96 -9.21 18.95 -17.34
C LEU A 96 -10.50 18.83 -18.18
N ALA A 97 -11.39 19.81 -18.11
CA ALA A 97 -12.64 19.82 -18.87
C ALA A 97 -12.45 19.92 -20.40
N GLN A 98 -11.25 20.32 -20.87
CA GLN A 98 -10.92 20.36 -22.30
C GLN A 98 -10.43 19.00 -22.84
N LEU A 99 -10.18 18.02 -21.96
CA LEU A 99 -9.70 16.70 -22.33
C LEU A 99 -10.85 15.71 -22.54
N PRO A 100 -10.67 14.66 -23.34
CA PRO A 100 -11.69 13.63 -23.57
C PRO A 100 -11.80 12.68 -22.36
N ILE A 101 -12.21 13.22 -21.21
CA ILE A 101 -12.37 12.51 -19.93
C ILE A 101 -13.74 12.81 -19.32
N THR A 102 -14.14 11.97 -18.37
CA THR A 102 -15.26 12.31 -17.47
C THR A 102 -14.71 13.02 -16.25
N LEU A 103 -14.96 14.31 -16.13
CA LEU A 103 -14.55 15.11 -14.97
C LEU A 103 -15.71 15.16 -13.96
N LEU A 104 -15.44 14.71 -12.73
CA LEU A 104 -16.38 14.79 -11.62
C LEU A 104 -15.80 15.71 -10.53
N THR A 105 -16.58 16.72 -10.13
CA THR A 105 -16.15 17.74 -9.16
C THR A 105 -17.02 17.68 -7.90
N PRO A 106 -16.80 16.69 -7.01
CA PRO A 106 -17.56 16.60 -5.77
C PRO A 106 -17.17 17.70 -4.79
N ASN A 107 -18.09 18.03 -3.88
CA ASN A 107 -17.82 18.90 -2.73
C ASN A 107 -17.95 18.07 -1.44
N PHE A 108 -16.83 17.50 -0.98
CA PHE A 108 -16.81 16.69 0.24
C PHE A 108 -16.42 17.53 1.45
N ASP A 109 -17.21 17.49 2.52
CA ASP A 109 -16.82 18.07 3.82
C ASP A 109 -15.53 17.42 4.38
N LYS A 110 -15.41 16.10 4.22
CA LYS A 110 -14.21 15.32 4.57
C LYS A 110 -13.84 14.44 3.39
N SER A 111 -12.76 14.79 2.75
CA SER A 111 -12.22 14.06 1.59
C SER A 111 -11.57 12.74 2.00
N SER A 112 -11.77 11.71 1.19
CA SER A 112 -10.99 10.47 1.24
C SER A 112 -10.99 9.80 -0.12
N LYS A 113 -9.94 9.04 -0.42
CA LYS A 113 -9.83 8.31 -1.68
C LYS A 113 -10.99 7.33 -1.88
N ALA A 114 -11.40 6.63 -0.82
CA ALA A 114 -12.56 5.75 -0.86
C ALA A 114 -13.83 6.49 -1.33
N LYS A 115 -14.10 7.70 -0.81
CA LYS A 115 -15.24 8.50 -1.23
C LYS A 115 -15.15 8.93 -2.68
N SER A 116 -13.96 9.32 -3.15
CA SER A 116 -13.75 9.67 -4.55
C SER A 116 -14.02 8.49 -5.48
N LEU A 117 -13.53 7.30 -5.14
CA LEU A 117 -13.78 6.07 -5.90
C LEU A 117 -15.28 5.68 -5.89
N GLN A 118 -15.94 5.79 -4.74
CA GLN A 118 -17.38 5.56 -4.63
C GLN A 118 -18.17 6.56 -5.49
N TYR A 119 -17.81 7.83 -5.43
CA TYR A 119 -18.45 8.88 -6.21
C TYR A 119 -18.30 8.64 -7.71
N ALA A 120 -17.08 8.23 -8.15
CA ALA A 120 -16.87 7.83 -9.53
C ALA A 120 -17.82 6.70 -9.95
N ILE A 121 -17.85 5.60 -9.20
CA ILE A 121 -18.67 4.42 -9.51
C ILE A 121 -20.17 4.75 -9.54
N MET A 122 -20.66 5.63 -8.65
CA MET A 122 -22.07 6.02 -8.62
C MET A 122 -22.48 6.93 -9.79
N ASN A 123 -21.53 7.65 -10.39
CA ASN A 123 -21.79 8.58 -11.49
C ASN A 123 -21.42 8.02 -12.88
N LEU A 124 -21.10 6.71 -12.97
CA LEU A 124 -20.85 6.09 -14.26
C LEU A 124 -22.15 5.87 -15.04
N PRO A 125 -22.10 6.00 -16.39
CA PRO A 125 -23.21 5.65 -17.24
C PRO A 125 -23.61 4.18 -17.09
N GLN A 126 -24.88 3.89 -16.83
CA GLN A 126 -25.36 2.52 -16.59
C GLN A 126 -25.35 1.63 -17.84
N PHE A 127 -25.35 2.25 -19.03
CA PHE A 127 -25.38 1.54 -20.31
C PHE A 127 -24.00 1.04 -20.78
N LYS A 128 -22.91 1.52 -20.18
CA LYS A 128 -21.55 1.13 -20.57
C LYS A 128 -21.05 0.01 -19.65
N ILE A 129 -20.60 -1.08 -20.28
CA ILE A 129 -20.09 -2.25 -19.59
C ILE A 129 -18.57 -2.21 -19.66
N TYR A 130 -17.92 -2.35 -18.50
CA TYR A 130 -16.48 -2.47 -18.37
C TYR A 130 -16.12 -3.86 -17.85
N ASP A 131 -14.99 -4.39 -18.32
CA ASP A 131 -14.43 -5.65 -17.84
C ASP A 131 -13.62 -5.45 -16.56
N ALA A 132 -12.79 -4.40 -16.54
CA ALA A 132 -11.95 -4.10 -15.40
C ALA A 132 -11.84 -2.60 -15.11
N VAL A 133 -11.48 -2.29 -13.86
CA VAL A 133 -11.17 -0.95 -13.39
C VAL A 133 -9.69 -0.86 -13.05
N VAL A 134 -9.04 0.20 -13.52
CA VAL A 134 -7.66 0.56 -13.18
C VAL A 134 -7.69 1.77 -12.26
N VAL A 135 -7.12 1.66 -11.07
CA VAL A 135 -7.06 2.76 -10.08
C VAL A 135 -5.65 3.33 -10.06
N LEU A 136 -5.51 4.62 -10.41
CA LEU A 136 -4.25 5.36 -10.41
C LEU A 136 -4.35 6.59 -9.52
N ASP A 137 -3.34 6.84 -8.69
CA ASP A 137 -3.26 8.09 -7.93
C ASP A 137 -2.90 9.27 -8.84
N ALA A 138 -3.41 10.46 -8.54
CA ALA A 138 -2.98 11.68 -9.21
C ALA A 138 -1.49 11.92 -8.93
N GLY A 139 -0.68 12.00 -9.99
CA GLY A 139 0.78 12.06 -9.95
C GLY A 139 1.48 10.79 -10.44
N ASN A 140 0.72 9.69 -10.59
CA ASN A 140 1.25 8.51 -11.25
C ASN A 140 1.31 8.71 -12.77
N VAL A 141 2.39 8.31 -13.37
CA VAL A 141 2.60 8.30 -14.82
C VAL A 141 2.87 6.87 -15.25
N VAL A 142 2.41 6.51 -16.42
CA VAL A 142 2.55 5.15 -16.97
C VAL A 142 3.20 5.20 -18.36
N ASP A 143 3.79 4.09 -18.75
CA ASP A 143 4.40 3.94 -20.07
C ASP A 143 3.35 3.90 -21.19
N TYR A 144 3.78 4.17 -22.41
CA TYR A 144 2.91 4.24 -23.60
C TYR A 144 2.11 2.95 -23.86
N GLU A 145 2.66 1.78 -23.52
CA GLU A 145 2.06 0.46 -23.76
C GLU A 145 1.34 -0.10 -22.48
N PHE A 146 1.27 0.66 -21.41
CA PHE A 146 0.78 0.19 -20.11
C PHE A 146 -0.60 -0.48 -20.17
N LEU A 147 -1.60 0.13 -20.84
CA LEU A 147 -2.93 -0.48 -20.94
C LEU A 147 -2.94 -1.73 -21.81
N GLN A 148 -2.08 -1.82 -22.83
CA GLN A 148 -1.89 -3.02 -23.61
C GLN A 148 -1.31 -4.15 -22.76
N GLU A 149 -0.27 -3.86 -21.97
CA GLU A 149 0.33 -4.81 -21.06
C GLU A 149 -0.63 -5.24 -19.94
N VAL A 150 -1.43 -4.30 -19.40
CA VAL A 150 -2.51 -4.61 -18.44
C VAL A 150 -3.53 -5.55 -19.07
N ASN A 151 -3.90 -5.33 -20.32
CA ASN A 151 -4.82 -6.21 -21.05
C ASN A 151 -4.26 -7.62 -21.18
N GLU A 152 -2.99 -7.74 -21.56
CA GLU A 152 -2.31 -9.04 -21.67
C GLU A 152 -2.23 -9.77 -20.33
N ALA A 153 -1.88 -9.04 -19.26
CA ALA A 153 -1.84 -9.60 -17.92
C ALA A 153 -3.24 -10.04 -17.44
N TYR A 154 -4.26 -9.23 -17.67
CA TYR A 154 -5.63 -9.51 -17.24
C TYR A 154 -6.24 -10.70 -17.99
N ASP A 155 -6.04 -10.77 -19.31
CA ASP A 155 -6.55 -11.86 -20.15
C ASP A 155 -5.84 -13.20 -19.86
N THR A 156 -4.53 -13.17 -19.60
CA THR A 156 -3.71 -14.39 -19.51
C THR A 156 -3.53 -14.94 -18.11
N SER A 157 -3.63 -14.12 -17.06
CA SER A 157 -3.48 -14.58 -15.68
C SER A 157 -4.71 -15.33 -15.16
N GLY A 158 -5.90 -15.02 -15.70
CA GLY A 158 -7.16 -15.48 -15.15
C GLY A 158 -7.50 -14.88 -13.78
N SER A 159 -6.66 -13.97 -13.26
CA SER A 159 -6.86 -13.31 -11.97
C SER A 159 -7.87 -12.17 -12.10
N LYS A 160 -8.76 -12.08 -11.11
CA LYS A 160 -9.72 -10.98 -11.02
C LYS A 160 -9.09 -9.67 -10.53
N VAL A 161 -7.88 -9.75 -9.95
CA VAL A 161 -7.19 -8.61 -9.35
C VAL A 161 -5.70 -8.67 -9.66
N ILE A 162 -5.16 -7.55 -10.11
CA ILE A 162 -3.74 -7.39 -10.41
C ILE A 162 -3.22 -6.17 -9.66
N GLN A 163 -2.06 -6.31 -9.05
CA GLN A 163 -1.25 -5.20 -8.54
C GLN A 163 -0.11 -4.94 -9.50
N CYS A 164 -0.01 -3.71 -10.01
CA CYS A 164 1.10 -3.27 -10.83
C CYS A 164 2.33 -2.88 -9.98
N HIS A 165 3.49 -2.85 -10.60
CA HIS A 165 4.76 -2.49 -9.97
C HIS A 165 4.91 -0.97 -9.89
N ARG A 166 4.90 -0.44 -8.67
CA ARG A 166 5.05 0.98 -8.42
C ARG A 166 6.53 1.33 -8.21
N ILE A 167 7.06 2.21 -9.06
CA ILE A 167 8.46 2.64 -9.08
C ILE A 167 8.54 4.13 -8.77
N ALA A 168 9.66 4.58 -8.20
CA ALA A 168 9.92 5.99 -7.99
C ALA A 168 10.19 6.72 -9.32
N ARG A 169 9.46 7.84 -9.56
CA ARG A 169 9.69 8.75 -10.69
C ARG A 169 10.86 9.69 -10.44
N ASN A 170 11.11 10.05 -9.18
CA ASN A 170 12.16 10.96 -8.77
C ASN A 170 13.11 10.33 -7.76
N ASN A 171 14.38 10.72 -7.85
CA ASN A 171 15.46 10.34 -6.95
C ASN A 171 16.38 11.53 -6.61
N ASP A 172 15.83 12.74 -6.72
CA ASP A 172 16.53 14.03 -6.62
C ASP A 172 17.00 14.35 -5.19
N THR A 173 16.36 13.78 -4.18
CA THR A 173 16.70 14.01 -2.77
C THR A 173 17.04 12.70 -2.06
N PRO A 174 17.87 12.73 -0.98
CA PRO A 174 18.15 11.54 -0.17
C PRO A 174 16.88 10.88 0.39
N ILE A 175 15.87 11.69 0.73
CA ILE A 175 14.59 11.18 1.25
C ILE A 175 13.82 10.46 0.16
N ALA A 176 13.75 11.00 -1.06
CA ALA A 176 13.09 10.35 -2.20
C ALA A 176 13.78 9.04 -2.57
N ARG A 177 15.12 8.99 -2.56
CA ARG A 177 15.89 7.75 -2.79
C ARG A 177 15.62 6.69 -1.73
N LEU A 178 15.62 7.07 -0.45
CA LEU A 178 15.29 6.14 0.64
C LEU A 178 13.84 5.66 0.54
N ASP A 179 12.89 6.53 0.15
CA ASP A 179 11.50 6.14 -0.06
C ASP A 179 11.35 5.17 -1.25
N ALA A 180 12.12 5.37 -2.32
CA ALA A 180 12.21 4.45 -3.44
C ALA A 180 12.73 3.06 -3.02
N ILE A 181 13.82 3.00 -2.24
CA ILE A 181 14.34 1.75 -1.69
C ILE A 181 13.30 1.06 -0.79
N PHE A 182 12.59 1.82 0.05
CA PHE A 182 11.53 1.26 0.87
C PHE A 182 10.36 0.71 0.05
N GLU A 183 10.01 1.33 -1.06
CA GLU A 183 8.96 0.81 -1.96
C GLU A 183 9.41 -0.50 -2.60
N GLU A 184 10.65 -0.56 -3.11
CA GLU A 184 11.17 -1.77 -3.77
C GLU A 184 11.34 -2.95 -2.79
N ILE A 185 11.74 -2.69 -1.54
CA ILE A 185 11.73 -3.74 -0.51
C ILE A 185 10.30 -4.28 -0.29
N ASN A 186 9.26 -3.41 -0.33
CA ASN A 186 7.88 -3.87 -0.24
C ASN A 186 7.45 -4.66 -1.49
N ASN A 187 7.84 -4.21 -2.69
CA ASN A 187 7.59 -4.92 -3.95
C ASN A 187 8.21 -6.32 -3.92
N SER A 188 9.46 -6.41 -3.44
CA SER A 188 10.18 -7.67 -3.32
C SER A 188 9.51 -8.60 -2.30
N ILE A 189 9.34 -8.17 -1.05
CA ILE A 189 8.87 -9.02 0.04
C ILE A 189 7.39 -9.36 -0.10
N PHE A 190 6.51 -8.33 -0.11
CA PHE A 190 5.05 -8.51 0.02
C PHE A 190 4.32 -8.77 -1.30
N ARG A 191 5.01 -8.75 -2.43
CA ARG A 191 4.44 -9.01 -3.76
C ARG A 191 5.18 -10.14 -4.45
N LYS A 192 6.39 -9.89 -4.97
CA LYS A 192 7.18 -10.86 -5.72
C LYS A 192 7.47 -12.13 -4.91
N GLY A 193 7.92 -11.98 -3.66
CA GLY A 193 8.25 -13.10 -2.76
C GLY A 193 7.04 -13.96 -2.42
N HIS A 194 5.86 -13.36 -2.21
CA HIS A 194 4.62 -14.09 -1.95
C HIS A 194 4.17 -14.90 -3.18
N LEU A 195 4.18 -14.27 -4.35
CA LEU A 195 3.82 -14.96 -5.58
C LEU A 195 4.71 -16.15 -5.88
N SER A 196 6.00 -16.08 -5.55
CA SER A 196 6.94 -17.17 -5.82
C SER A 196 6.61 -18.45 -5.05
N VAL A 197 5.89 -18.35 -3.94
CA VAL A 197 5.41 -19.48 -3.13
C VAL A 197 3.90 -19.74 -3.28
N GLY A 198 3.23 -19.09 -4.24
CA GLY A 198 1.81 -19.29 -4.52
C GLY A 198 0.87 -18.55 -3.57
N LEU A 199 1.35 -17.52 -2.86
CA LEU A 199 0.53 -16.65 -2.02
C LEU A 199 0.17 -15.35 -2.74
N SER A 200 -0.98 -14.76 -2.38
CA SER A 200 -1.48 -13.50 -2.93
C SER A 200 -0.56 -12.31 -2.66
N SER A 201 -0.35 -11.50 -3.67
CA SER A 201 0.33 -10.22 -3.56
C SER A 201 -0.40 -9.28 -2.59
N ALA A 202 0.36 -8.39 -1.92
CA ALA A 202 -0.22 -7.29 -1.18
C ALA A 202 -0.64 -6.15 -2.11
N LEU A 203 -1.83 -5.56 -1.86
CA LEU A 203 -2.26 -4.36 -2.56
C LEU A 203 -1.46 -3.13 -2.11
N ASN A 204 -1.20 -2.25 -3.07
CA ASN A 204 -0.76 -0.87 -2.84
C ASN A 204 -1.93 0.08 -3.08
N SER A 205 -1.79 1.35 -2.68
CA SER A 205 -2.86 2.33 -2.89
C SER A 205 -3.12 2.63 -4.38
N SER A 206 -2.15 2.41 -5.26
CA SER A 206 -2.24 2.73 -6.68
C SER A 206 -1.75 1.59 -7.56
N GLY A 207 -2.12 1.62 -8.85
CA GLY A 207 -1.81 0.56 -9.78
C GLY A 207 -2.55 -0.73 -9.50
N MET A 208 -3.75 -0.60 -9.06
CA MET A 208 -4.64 -1.72 -8.82
C MET A 208 -5.56 -1.91 -10.01
N VAL A 209 -5.64 -3.13 -10.51
CA VAL A 209 -6.62 -3.53 -11.54
C VAL A 209 -7.57 -4.54 -10.90
N PHE A 210 -8.84 -4.30 -11.01
CA PHE A 210 -9.89 -5.19 -10.47
C PHE A 210 -10.90 -5.56 -11.53
N ASN A 211 -11.49 -6.73 -11.44
CA ASN A 211 -12.73 -7.00 -12.13
C ASN A 211 -13.77 -5.94 -11.79
N PHE A 212 -14.40 -5.34 -12.81
CA PHE A 212 -15.27 -4.19 -12.63
C PHE A 212 -16.48 -4.49 -11.73
N GLN A 213 -17.14 -5.63 -11.92
CA GLN A 213 -18.32 -5.99 -11.14
C GLN A 213 -17.99 -6.19 -9.67
N TRP A 214 -16.89 -6.91 -9.40
CA TRP A 214 -16.41 -7.10 -8.03
C TRP A 214 -16.09 -5.75 -7.37
N PHE A 215 -15.32 -4.90 -8.06
CA PHE A 215 -14.94 -3.58 -7.52
C PHE A 215 -16.15 -2.71 -7.24
N LYS A 216 -17.11 -2.63 -8.19
CA LYS A 216 -18.35 -1.84 -8.05
C LYS A 216 -19.14 -2.24 -6.81
N GLN A 217 -19.27 -3.54 -6.54
CA GLN A 217 -20.00 -4.04 -5.37
C GLN A 217 -19.30 -3.76 -4.04
N ASN A 218 -17.98 -3.91 -4.03
CA ASN A 218 -17.20 -3.88 -2.79
C ASN A 218 -16.74 -2.47 -2.39
N ILE A 219 -16.38 -1.61 -3.34
CA ILE A 219 -15.93 -0.25 -3.01
C ILE A 219 -17.02 0.56 -2.29
N LEU A 220 -18.28 0.34 -2.59
CA LEU A 220 -19.42 1.01 -1.93
C LEU A 220 -19.58 0.65 -0.46
N GLN A 221 -18.96 -0.46 -0.03
CA GLN A 221 -18.97 -0.91 1.37
C GLN A 221 -17.77 -0.39 2.18
N VAL A 222 -16.77 0.21 1.51
CA VAL A 222 -15.56 0.73 2.16
C VAL A 222 -15.88 2.03 2.91
N ARG A 223 -15.84 1.99 4.24
CA ARG A 223 -16.13 3.13 5.13
C ARG A 223 -14.89 3.52 5.93
N THR A 224 -13.79 3.80 5.25
CA THR A 224 -12.53 4.21 5.89
C THR A 224 -12.07 5.53 5.30
N SER A 225 -11.42 6.34 6.12
CA SER A 225 -10.79 7.60 5.67
C SER A 225 -9.40 7.38 5.10
N VAL A 226 -8.73 6.27 5.50
CA VAL A 226 -7.37 5.92 5.09
C VAL A 226 -7.26 4.41 5.01
N GLY A 227 -6.50 3.90 4.01
CA GLY A 227 -6.23 2.47 3.87
C GLY A 227 -7.39 1.70 3.24
N GLU A 228 -8.05 2.29 2.23
CA GLU A 228 -9.09 1.62 1.45
C GLU A 228 -8.56 0.35 0.79
N GLU A 229 -7.29 0.35 0.36
CA GLU A 229 -6.63 -0.83 -0.22
C GLU A 229 -6.56 -1.99 0.80
N LYS A 230 -6.30 -1.70 2.08
CA LYS A 230 -6.28 -2.73 3.13
C LYS A 230 -7.67 -3.31 3.40
N LYS A 231 -8.72 -2.50 3.24
CA LYS A 231 -10.09 -2.98 3.37
C LYS A 231 -10.49 -3.85 2.17
N LEU A 232 -10.13 -3.43 0.95
CA LEU A 232 -10.33 -4.24 -0.26
C LEU A 232 -9.52 -5.55 -0.19
N GLU A 233 -8.25 -5.48 0.24
CA GLU A 233 -7.40 -6.66 0.44
C GLU A 233 -8.02 -7.67 1.44
N ALA A 234 -8.61 -7.17 2.53
CA ALA A 234 -9.31 -8.03 3.49
C ALA A 234 -10.56 -8.70 2.90
N MET A 235 -11.32 -7.99 2.04
CA MET A 235 -12.48 -8.56 1.35
C MET A 235 -12.04 -9.65 0.36
N LEU A 236 -10.99 -9.38 -0.44
CA LEU A 236 -10.43 -10.36 -1.37
C LEU A 236 -9.96 -11.62 -0.66
N ALA A 237 -9.18 -11.46 0.42
CA ALA A 237 -8.68 -12.59 1.20
C ALA A 237 -9.83 -13.41 1.83
N HIS A 238 -10.89 -12.75 2.29
CA HIS A 238 -12.08 -13.42 2.85
C HIS A 238 -12.84 -14.22 1.79
N GLU A 239 -12.92 -13.71 0.56
CA GLU A 239 -13.57 -14.35 -0.58
C GLU A 239 -12.67 -15.37 -1.29
N GLY A 240 -11.41 -15.53 -0.88
CA GLY A 240 -10.43 -16.41 -1.52
C GLY A 240 -10.04 -15.96 -2.94
N ILE A 241 -10.13 -14.64 -3.21
CA ILE A 241 -9.73 -14.07 -4.50
C ILE A 241 -8.25 -13.76 -4.48
N PHE A 242 -7.52 -14.41 -5.39
CA PHE A 242 -6.09 -14.24 -5.54
C PHE A 242 -5.73 -12.88 -6.16
N VAL A 243 -4.73 -12.19 -5.58
CA VAL A 243 -4.17 -10.95 -6.11
C VAL A 243 -2.87 -11.28 -6.82
N ASP A 244 -2.84 -11.08 -8.12
CA ASP A 244 -1.63 -11.26 -8.92
C ASP A 244 -0.74 -10.01 -8.88
N TYR A 245 0.54 -10.15 -9.29
CA TYR A 245 1.49 -9.06 -9.40
C TYR A 245 2.38 -9.26 -10.60
N PHE A 246 2.55 -8.21 -11.40
CA PHE A 246 3.39 -8.23 -12.57
C PHE A 246 4.48 -7.15 -12.46
N GLU A 247 5.73 -7.58 -12.38
CA GLU A 247 6.89 -6.72 -12.18
C GLU A 247 7.12 -5.77 -13.37
N HIS A 248 6.73 -6.16 -14.58
CA HIS A 248 6.88 -5.35 -15.80
C HIS A 248 5.79 -4.29 -15.98
N LEU A 249 4.67 -4.37 -15.26
CA LEU A 249 3.61 -3.34 -15.32
C LEU A 249 4.01 -2.13 -14.46
N HIS A 250 4.76 -1.21 -15.01
CA HIS A 250 5.32 -0.10 -14.26
C HIS A 250 4.34 1.07 -14.09
N ILE A 251 4.34 1.61 -12.88
CA ILE A 251 3.69 2.87 -12.53
C ILE A 251 4.72 3.75 -11.86
N TYR A 252 4.98 4.90 -12.45
CA TYR A 252 5.95 5.86 -11.94
C TYR A 252 5.27 6.84 -10.98
N ASP A 253 5.72 6.85 -9.73
CA ASP A 253 5.15 7.64 -8.64
C ASP A 253 6.15 8.66 -8.11
N ILE A 254 5.68 9.86 -7.80
CA ILE A 254 6.51 10.91 -7.22
C ILE A 254 6.70 10.64 -5.74
N LYS A 255 7.94 10.38 -5.34
CA LYS A 255 8.30 10.18 -3.94
C LYS A 255 8.45 11.49 -3.19
N SER A 256 8.08 11.46 -1.91
CA SER A 256 8.14 12.65 -1.06
C SER A 256 9.58 13.09 -0.83
N SER A 257 9.87 14.35 -1.14
CA SER A 257 11.17 14.98 -0.86
C SER A 257 11.23 15.61 0.54
N ASN A 258 10.09 15.58 1.27
CA ASN A 258 9.94 16.20 2.58
C ASN A 258 9.80 15.14 3.69
N SER A 259 10.69 15.19 4.68
CA SER A 259 10.70 14.28 5.83
C SER A 259 9.38 14.30 6.64
N LYS A 260 8.70 15.44 6.76
CA LYS A 260 7.42 15.53 7.49
C LYS A 260 6.30 14.79 6.76
N GLU A 261 6.21 14.95 5.44
CA GLU A 261 5.22 14.26 4.61
C GLU A 261 5.47 12.77 4.58
N PHE A 262 6.73 12.36 4.38
CA PHE A 262 7.15 10.96 4.46
C PHE A 262 6.70 10.31 5.77
N ASN A 263 7.03 10.93 6.92
CA ASN A 263 6.67 10.39 8.22
C ASN A 263 5.14 10.37 8.46
N LYS A 264 4.39 11.36 7.93
CA LYS A 264 2.93 11.38 7.99
C LYS A 264 2.34 10.20 7.22
N GLN A 265 2.79 9.95 5.99
CA GLN A 265 2.34 8.81 5.18
C GLN A 265 2.63 7.46 5.87
N ARG A 266 3.84 7.30 6.43
CA ARG A 266 4.21 6.06 7.17
C ARG A 266 3.33 5.85 8.40
N GLY A 267 2.97 6.93 9.10
CA GLY A 267 2.02 6.89 10.22
C GLY A 267 0.63 6.43 9.78
N GLN A 268 0.14 6.95 8.67
CA GLN A 268 -1.16 6.55 8.10
C GLN A 268 -1.16 5.06 7.68
N TRP A 269 -0.09 4.57 7.06
CA TRP A 269 0.03 3.17 6.67
C TRP A 269 0.10 2.22 7.87
N ALA A 270 0.88 2.59 8.91
CA ALA A 270 0.92 1.80 10.15
C ALA A 270 -0.46 1.74 10.83
N TYR A 271 -1.20 2.85 10.83
CA TYR A 271 -2.58 2.88 11.33
C TYR A 271 -3.51 2.00 10.50
N ALA A 272 -3.46 2.08 9.17
CA ALA A 272 -4.27 1.26 8.27
C ALA A 272 -4.00 -0.24 8.48
N GLN A 273 -2.73 -0.62 8.65
CA GLN A 273 -2.31 -1.99 8.96
C GLN A 273 -2.87 -2.47 10.31
N LEU A 274 -2.73 -1.67 11.36
CA LEU A 274 -3.28 -2.00 12.69
C LEU A 274 -4.80 -2.09 12.67
N HIS A 275 -5.47 -1.19 11.97
CA HIS A 275 -6.92 -1.23 11.81
C HIS A 275 -7.37 -2.49 11.05
N ALA A 276 -6.65 -2.89 9.99
CA ALA A 276 -6.89 -4.13 9.28
C ALA A 276 -6.72 -5.35 10.20
N LEU A 277 -5.67 -5.39 11.02
CA LEU A 277 -5.45 -6.44 12.00
C LEU A 277 -6.62 -6.55 12.98
N VAL A 278 -6.94 -5.47 13.69
CA VAL A 278 -7.97 -5.46 14.74
C VAL A 278 -9.35 -5.87 14.20
N THR A 279 -9.65 -5.50 12.95
CA THR A 279 -10.93 -5.84 12.34
C THR A 279 -11.00 -7.27 11.82
N ASN A 280 -9.87 -7.87 11.45
CA ASN A 280 -9.83 -9.17 10.76
C ASN A 280 -9.23 -10.31 11.59
N ILE A 281 -8.54 -10.06 12.72
CA ILE A 281 -7.93 -11.09 13.56
C ILE A 281 -8.94 -12.17 14.01
N ARG A 282 -10.20 -11.80 14.20
CA ARG A 282 -11.30 -12.70 14.58
C ARG A 282 -11.57 -13.80 13.54
N TYR A 283 -11.17 -13.60 12.29
CA TYR A 283 -11.36 -14.57 11.21
C TYR A 283 -10.23 -15.60 11.12
N LEU A 284 -9.13 -15.41 11.88
CA LEU A 284 -7.98 -16.29 11.86
C LEU A 284 -8.32 -17.76 12.17
N PRO A 285 -9.13 -18.08 13.23
CA PRO A 285 -9.50 -19.48 13.49
C PRO A 285 -10.26 -20.12 12.32
N ASN A 286 -11.20 -19.37 11.73
CA ASN A 286 -11.98 -19.86 10.59
C ASN A 286 -11.10 -20.08 9.34
N ALA A 287 -10.13 -19.19 9.09
CA ALA A 287 -9.19 -19.33 7.99
C ALA A 287 -8.32 -20.59 8.15
N PHE A 288 -7.88 -20.89 9.36
CA PHE A 288 -7.15 -22.12 9.68
C PHE A 288 -8.00 -23.38 9.44
N MET A 289 -9.24 -23.40 9.94
CA MET A 289 -10.15 -24.55 9.78
C MET A 289 -10.46 -24.86 8.32
N ASN A 290 -10.52 -23.84 7.47
CA ASN A 290 -10.84 -23.98 6.06
C ASN A 290 -9.60 -24.00 5.14
N SER A 291 -8.39 -24.05 5.70
CA SER A 291 -7.11 -24.05 4.95
C SER A 291 -6.98 -22.88 3.96
N HIS A 292 -7.52 -21.72 4.31
CA HIS A 292 -7.43 -20.50 3.51
C HIS A 292 -6.07 -19.81 3.74
N TYR A 293 -5.01 -20.36 3.13
CA TYR A 293 -3.62 -19.94 3.36
C TYR A 293 -3.39 -18.46 3.05
N ASP A 294 -3.97 -17.93 1.97
CA ASP A 294 -3.88 -16.50 1.63
C ASP A 294 -4.47 -15.60 2.73
N HIS A 295 -5.61 -16.00 3.29
CA HIS A 295 -6.25 -15.23 4.37
C HIS A 295 -5.43 -15.29 5.65
N ILE A 296 -4.87 -16.46 5.99
CA ILE A 296 -3.96 -16.62 7.14
C ILE A 296 -2.75 -15.72 6.96
N ASP A 297 -2.10 -15.79 5.79
CA ASP A 297 -0.92 -14.99 5.48
C ASP A 297 -1.20 -13.48 5.55
N LYS A 298 -2.34 -13.00 5.01
CA LYS A 298 -2.72 -11.59 5.11
C LYS A 298 -2.89 -11.14 6.56
N ILE A 299 -3.50 -11.94 7.42
CA ILE A 299 -3.62 -11.63 8.85
C ILE A 299 -2.23 -11.58 9.49
N ILE A 300 -1.34 -12.52 9.16
CA ILE A 300 0.06 -12.51 9.64
C ILE A 300 0.78 -11.25 9.15
N GLN A 301 0.64 -10.84 7.88
CA GLN A 301 1.22 -9.60 7.36
C GLN A 301 0.78 -8.37 8.18
N TRP A 302 -0.48 -8.30 8.58
CA TRP A 302 -0.98 -7.21 9.42
C TRP A 302 -0.51 -7.30 10.87
N MET A 303 -0.13 -8.48 11.37
CA MET A 303 0.48 -8.67 12.70
C MET A 303 1.95 -8.23 12.74
N LEU A 304 2.64 -8.19 11.61
CA LEU A 304 4.06 -7.79 11.56
C LEU A 304 4.23 -6.36 12.07
N ILE A 305 5.36 -6.11 12.71
CA ILE A 305 5.72 -4.75 13.13
C ILE A 305 5.98 -3.90 11.87
N PRO A 306 5.28 -2.75 11.70
CA PRO A 306 5.56 -1.87 10.57
C PRO A 306 7.05 -1.53 10.48
N ARG A 307 7.65 -1.68 9.30
CA ARG A 307 9.11 -1.58 9.11
C ARG A 307 9.71 -0.28 9.65
N SER A 308 8.98 0.84 9.56
CA SER A 308 9.41 2.12 10.14
C SER A 308 9.52 2.09 11.67
N ILE A 309 8.71 1.29 12.35
CA ILE A 309 8.78 1.07 13.80
C ILE A 309 9.85 0.03 14.11
N LEU A 310 9.87 -1.07 13.36
CA LEU A 310 10.85 -2.14 13.47
C LEU A 310 12.29 -1.62 13.44
N THR A 311 12.62 -0.81 12.43
CA THR A 311 13.96 -0.21 12.29
C THR A 311 14.35 0.61 13.53
N LYS A 312 13.40 1.39 14.09
CA LYS A 312 13.65 2.19 15.29
C LYS A 312 13.95 1.30 16.50
N ILE A 313 13.14 0.28 16.71
CA ILE A 313 13.33 -0.68 17.83
C ILE A 313 14.70 -1.34 17.70
N ILE A 314 15.03 -1.87 16.54
CA ILE A 314 16.30 -2.54 16.27
C ILE A 314 17.48 -1.61 16.54
N VAL A 315 17.47 -0.38 16.00
CA VAL A 315 18.54 0.60 16.17
C VAL A 315 18.71 0.99 17.64
N ILE A 316 17.61 1.33 18.33
CA ILE A 316 17.63 1.73 19.73
C ILE A 316 18.19 0.59 20.60
N MET A 317 17.68 -0.62 20.44
CA MET A 317 18.11 -1.76 21.26
C MET A 317 19.57 -2.16 20.97
N SER A 318 20.00 -2.12 19.71
CA SER A 318 21.38 -2.42 19.32
C SER A 318 22.41 -1.42 19.86
N ILE A 319 22.01 -0.16 20.04
CA ILE A 319 22.88 0.90 20.56
C ILE A 319 22.86 0.96 22.10
N LEU A 320 21.66 0.89 22.72
CA LEU A 320 21.53 1.11 24.17
C LEU A 320 21.88 -0.13 25.01
N LEU A 321 21.51 -1.34 24.57
CA LEU A 321 21.72 -2.54 25.38
C LEU A 321 23.19 -2.85 25.69
N PRO A 322 24.17 -2.61 24.80
CA PRO A 322 25.57 -2.85 25.14
C PRO A 322 26.06 -2.09 26.39
N PHE A 323 25.48 -0.90 26.66
CA PHE A 323 25.83 -0.10 27.85
C PHE A 323 25.17 -0.59 29.14
N ILE A 324 24.11 -1.41 29.03
CA ILE A 324 23.34 -1.93 30.17
C ILE A 324 23.66 -3.42 30.38
N PHE A 325 23.61 -4.21 29.27
CA PHE A 325 23.76 -5.67 29.27
C PHE A 325 24.37 -6.18 27.98
N LEU A 326 25.65 -6.37 27.96
CA LEU A 326 26.36 -6.86 26.77
C LEU A 326 25.84 -8.23 26.29
N THR A 327 25.49 -9.14 27.21
CA THR A 327 24.98 -10.48 26.86
C THR A 327 23.63 -10.44 26.11
N LEU A 328 22.77 -9.50 26.47
CA LEU A 328 21.50 -9.31 25.74
C LEU A 328 21.71 -8.62 24.40
N ALA A 329 22.74 -7.79 24.27
CA ALA A 329 23.05 -7.07 23.04
C ALA A 329 23.38 -8.01 21.86
N PHE A 330 24.03 -9.15 22.12
CA PHE A 330 24.41 -10.09 21.04
C PHE A 330 23.23 -10.57 20.20
N LYS A 331 22.11 -10.90 20.80
CA LYS A 331 20.92 -11.32 20.03
C LYS A 331 20.33 -10.18 19.21
N TRP A 332 20.41 -8.92 19.70
CA TRP A 332 19.95 -7.75 18.95
C TRP A 332 20.91 -7.41 17.80
N TRP A 333 22.20 -7.58 17.96
CA TRP A 333 23.15 -7.44 16.86
C TRP A 333 22.95 -8.51 15.79
N LEU A 334 22.70 -9.76 16.20
CA LEU A 334 22.39 -10.84 15.25
C LEU A 334 21.12 -10.52 14.44
N ILE A 335 20.03 -10.11 15.12
CA ILE A 335 18.79 -9.79 14.41
C ILE A 335 18.93 -8.54 13.53
N THR A 336 19.79 -7.59 13.92
CA THR A 336 20.16 -6.43 13.08
C THR A 336 20.85 -6.87 11.80
N ALA A 337 21.83 -7.77 11.91
CA ALA A 337 22.55 -8.31 10.75
C ALA A 337 21.59 -9.05 9.80
N ILE A 338 20.69 -9.88 10.35
CA ILE A 338 19.66 -10.60 9.56
C ILE A 338 18.70 -9.60 8.90
N PHE A 339 18.27 -8.56 9.60
CA PHE A 339 17.41 -7.52 9.05
C PHE A 339 18.06 -6.76 7.88
N LEU A 340 19.33 -6.34 8.06
CA LEU A 340 20.07 -5.67 7.00
C LEU A 340 20.30 -6.59 5.81
N PHE A 341 20.59 -7.85 6.05
CA PHE A 341 20.75 -8.86 5.00
C PHE A 341 19.43 -9.06 4.22
N ALA A 342 18.30 -9.22 4.90
CA ALA A 342 16.98 -9.32 4.27
C ALA A 342 16.64 -8.09 3.42
N CYS A 343 16.91 -6.88 3.94
CA CYS A 343 16.71 -5.64 3.18
C CYS A 343 17.64 -5.55 1.95
N SER A 344 18.89 -5.99 2.10
CA SER A 344 19.85 -6.01 0.98
C SER A 344 19.41 -6.95 -0.14
N LEU A 345 18.95 -8.16 0.21
CA LEU A 345 18.41 -9.12 -0.79
C LEU A 345 17.17 -8.58 -1.51
N ALA A 346 16.34 -7.79 -0.80
CA ALA A 346 15.10 -7.24 -1.34
C ALA A 346 15.30 -5.96 -2.15
N THR A 347 16.49 -5.36 -2.14
CA THR A 347 16.77 -4.10 -2.84
C THR A 347 17.39 -4.39 -4.21
N PRO A 348 16.80 -3.94 -5.31
CA PRO A 348 17.35 -4.15 -6.65
C PRO A 348 18.60 -3.29 -6.88
N ASN A 349 19.54 -3.82 -7.68
CA ASN A 349 20.85 -3.21 -7.93
C ASN A 349 20.78 -1.80 -8.56
N TYR A 350 19.74 -1.51 -9.36
CA TYR A 350 19.61 -0.21 -10.03
C TYR A 350 19.37 0.97 -9.08
N LEU A 351 18.93 0.69 -7.84
CA LEU A 351 18.74 1.72 -6.79
C LEU A 351 19.98 1.96 -5.93
N VAL A 352 20.98 1.08 -6.04
CA VAL A 352 22.23 1.21 -5.30
C VAL A 352 23.18 2.09 -6.11
N ASP A 353 23.02 3.41 -6.02
CA ASP A 353 23.87 4.39 -6.71
C ASP A 353 25.19 4.61 -5.94
N LYS A 354 26.19 5.20 -6.64
CA LYS A 354 27.52 5.52 -6.08
C LYS A 354 27.52 6.46 -4.86
N ASN A 355 26.37 7.11 -4.58
CA ASN A 355 26.21 8.05 -3.46
C ASN A 355 25.39 7.49 -2.28
N TRP A 356 25.13 6.19 -2.25
CA TRP A 356 24.30 5.57 -1.19
C TRP A 356 24.85 5.79 0.22
N ASP A 357 26.17 5.91 0.38
CA ASP A 357 26.86 6.24 1.64
C ASP A 357 26.43 7.60 2.20
N LYS A 358 26.28 8.61 1.34
CA LYS A 358 25.81 9.95 1.72
C LYS A 358 24.32 9.94 2.09
N ASP A 359 23.52 9.16 1.40
CA ASP A 359 22.09 9.01 1.70
C ASP A 359 21.86 8.34 3.04
N PHE A 360 22.71 7.39 3.42
CA PHE A 360 22.64 6.71 4.71
C PHE A 360 22.88 7.68 5.88
N LEU A 361 23.62 8.78 5.70
CA LEU A 361 23.76 9.82 6.72
C LEU A 361 22.46 10.55 7.04
N HIS A 362 21.49 10.58 6.12
CA HIS A 362 20.16 11.14 6.34
C HIS A 362 19.16 10.14 6.95
N ALA A 363 19.51 8.84 7.00
CA ALA A 363 18.65 7.82 7.61
C ALA A 363 18.27 8.13 9.08
N PRO A 364 19.14 8.65 9.96
CA PRO A 364 18.75 9.03 11.32
C PRO A 364 17.62 10.08 11.37
N GLN A 365 17.59 11.06 10.48
CA GLN A 365 16.51 12.06 10.42
C GLN A 365 15.16 11.41 10.10
N ILE A 366 15.16 10.41 9.22
CA ILE A 366 13.96 9.66 8.84
C ILE A 366 13.54 8.72 9.96
N ILE A 367 14.51 8.04 10.57
CA ILE A 367 14.28 7.08 11.65
C ILE A 367 13.72 7.78 12.89
N PHE A 368 14.34 8.86 13.35
CA PHE A 368 13.95 9.52 14.61
C PHE A 368 12.88 10.59 14.43
N GLY A 369 12.82 11.28 13.28
CA GLY A 369 11.82 12.32 13.02
C GLY A 369 10.36 11.84 13.02
N GLY A 370 10.12 10.55 12.70
CA GLY A 370 8.78 9.96 12.64
C GLY A 370 8.18 9.49 13.97
N PHE A 371 8.94 9.48 15.08
CA PHE A 371 8.44 8.96 16.36
C PHE A 371 7.31 9.83 16.92
N PHE A 372 7.46 11.13 16.92
CA PHE A 372 6.42 12.06 17.39
C PHE A 372 5.23 12.15 16.44
N SER A 373 5.43 11.97 15.13
CA SER A 373 4.33 11.97 14.16
C SER A 373 3.45 10.72 14.28
N LEU A 374 4.03 9.56 14.60
CA LEU A 374 3.28 8.31 14.87
C LEU A 374 2.40 8.44 16.11
N LEU A 375 2.93 9.03 17.19
CA LEU A 375 2.16 9.30 18.42
C LEU A 375 1.03 10.29 18.18
N ARG A 376 1.25 11.30 17.33
CA ARG A 376 0.24 12.30 16.98
C ARG A 376 -0.85 11.72 16.08
N ALA A 377 -0.49 10.98 15.04
CA ALA A 377 -1.42 10.30 14.15
C ALA A 377 -2.26 9.26 14.91
N SER A 378 -1.66 8.51 15.82
CA SER A 378 -2.36 7.58 16.71
C SER A 378 -3.39 8.30 17.60
N ARG A 379 -3.06 9.45 18.17
CA ARG A 379 -4.01 10.23 19.01
C ARG A 379 -5.18 10.80 18.23
N GLU A 380 -4.95 11.35 17.04
CA GLU A 380 -6.01 11.91 16.20
C GLU A 380 -6.96 10.82 15.70
N ASN A 381 -6.42 9.67 15.29
CA ASN A 381 -7.21 8.54 14.81
C ASN A 381 -7.96 7.79 15.91
N ILE A 382 -7.39 7.68 17.13
CA ILE A 382 -8.10 7.13 18.29
C ILE A 382 -9.30 8.02 18.66
N LYS A 383 -9.17 9.35 18.59
CA LYS A 383 -10.29 10.28 18.81
C LYS A 383 -11.39 10.07 17.77
N GLU A 384 -11.05 9.83 16.50
CA GLU A 384 -12.03 9.58 15.44
C GLU A 384 -12.75 8.23 15.62
N VAL A 385 -12.04 7.18 16.03
CA VAL A 385 -12.65 5.87 16.36
C VAL A 385 -13.56 5.96 17.56
N LEU A 386 -13.19 6.72 18.59
CA LEU A 386 -14.02 6.92 19.77
C LEU A 386 -15.26 7.77 19.46
N ALA A 387 -15.13 8.82 18.64
CA ALA A 387 -16.25 9.63 18.18
C ALA A 387 -17.24 8.80 17.35
N ASN A 388 -16.76 7.95 16.45
CA ASN A 388 -17.60 7.04 15.65
C ASN A 388 -18.29 5.96 16.51
N ARG A 389 -17.69 5.51 17.60
CA ARG A 389 -18.33 4.61 18.57
C ARG A 389 -19.43 5.31 19.37
N GLN A 390 -19.26 6.58 19.73
CA GLN A 390 -20.29 7.37 20.42
C GLN A 390 -21.50 7.62 19.50
N ILE A 391 -21.28 7.96 18.25
CA ILE A 391 -22.37 8.15 17.25
C ILE A 391 -23.15 6.84 17.05
N LYS A 392 -22.48 5.67 16.99
CA LYS A 392 -23.18 4.38 16.92
C LYS A 392 -23.98 4.04 18.18
N LYS A 393 -23.49 4.38 19.37
CA LYS A 393 -24.27 4.23 20.61
C LYS A 393 -25.51 5.11 20.59
N PHE A 394 -25.38 6.38 20.20
CA PHE A 394 -26.53 7.30 20.11
C PHE A 394 -27.59 6.88 19.09
N SER A 395 -27.19 6.36 17.93
CA SER A 395 -28.11 5.85 16.91
C SER A 395 -28.82 4.55 17.34
N PHE A 396 -28.19 3.74 18.17
CA PHE A 396 -28.77 2.50 18.71
C PHE A 396 -29.82 2.79 19.81
N PHE A 397 -29.60 3.83 20.60
CA PHE A 397 -30.59 4.27 21.59
C PHE A 397 -31.82 4.93 20.94
N LYS A 398 -31.64 5.74 19.88
CA LYS A 398 -32.74 6.35 19.13
C LYS A 398 -33.63 5.35 18.36
N LYS A 399 -33.12 4.17 18.05
CA LYS A 399 -33.87 3.08 17.38
C LYS A 399 -34.63 2.19 18.35
N LYS A 400 -34.44 2.34 19.67
CA LYS A 400 -35.19 1.62 20.73
C LYS A 400 -36.37 2.43 21.29
N GLU A 401 -36.50 3.70 20.91
CA GLU A 401 -37.59 4.60 21.34
C GLU A 401 -38.60 4.88 20.20
N GLN A 402 -38.49 4.20 19.09
CA GLN A 402 -39.48 4.09 18.01
C GLN A 402 -39.94 2.62 17.89
#